data_8a32c3db702ea65a346fb39b7a903874
#
_entry.id   8a32c3db702ea65a346fb39b7a903874
#
_cell.length_a   1.000
_cell.length_b   1.000
_cell.length_c   1.000
_cell.angle_alpha   90.00
_cell.angle_beta   90.00
_cell.angle_gamma   90.00
#
_symmetry.space_group_name_H-M   'P 1'
#
loop_
_entity.id
_entity.type
_entity.pdbx_description
1 polymer ?
#
loop_
_entity_poly.entity_id
_entity_poly.type
_entity_poly.pdbx_seq_one_letter_code
_entity_poly.pdbx_strand_id
1 'polypeptide(L)'
;MGSKTQNGTYAGGAAVHVSSVKPDYDDASNAVTVLKGKFTIESGSLYAAGTNTNLGVLKLENSPSNSGELTLNPGVNIFIGRSLMGKGNPENSLLSVGIKATPYRIRFGDHSGLYNQGRFRGNALFVFSREGNNVTSGGVFLKQVEKQEDGSLSRINLAVMGEDPDKLSIKGAEKVLRSAARRVFVDTGAENLETSQLNGEVKHGTVAINEGLINKYRAAYALKPIGSVGNPDEVKEIGFESEANSGDAASRYQYEGEIVGSIEGGDSHGTDEPQIINDKTSTMTSIDGVGLTQYFIWRQDNETLYQRLGEIRDDESAEGPWVRVIGGRNKYDKNGVYFRNDFGGIQLGLDKTVTHTENGKWLAGAGLTVLRGNADLSNGGSEKNNMASLSGYGTFLWNNDMYVDLVFKLSRMHNKFTAVSDNYDYISRGRFNNYAIQLGAEAGKRICFGKEENWFVEPQFQILYGRIKGNSFDTDTAVGVRTKAINSVIGRVGLSGGYKGSLGSAFVKVDGLREFTARYRADYHMIGGTANNRSTVNLKDSWLDVGIGGTMHLSKNTSGFAQIKRSFGGKLNQEFRADIGLRYEV
;
A
#
# COMPACT_ATOMS: atom_id res chain seq x y z
N MET A 1 4.09 5.59 -34.18
CA MET A 1 2.93 4.80 -34.62
C MET A 1 2.96 3.46 -33.90
N GLY A 2 1.98 3.18 -33.08
CA GLY A 2 1.87 1.88 -32.41
C GLY A 2 1.41 0.81 -33.40
N SER A 3 1.93 -0.41 -33.27
CA SER A 3 1.53 -1.53 -34.12
C SER A 3 0.18 -2.08 -33.68
N LYS A 4 -0.68 -2.37 -34.64
CA LYS A 4 -1.98 -3.00 -34.42
C LYS A 4 -1.79 -4.49 -34.15
N THR A 5 -2.29 -5.02 -33.04
CA THR A 5 -2.39 -6.46 -32.84
C THR A 5 -3.65 -7.01 -33.51
N GLN A 6 -3.70 -8.31 -33.83
CA GLN A 6 -4.83 -8.93 -34.53
C GLN A 6 -6.19 -8.77 -33.81
N ASN A 7 -6.21 -8.42 -32.53
CA ASN A 7 -7.42 -8.24 -31.72
C ASN A 7 -7.76 -6.77 -31.43
N GLY A 8 -7.22 -5.82 -32.18
CA GLY A 8 -7.53 -4.39 -31.95
C GLY A 8 -6.92 -3.80 -30.69
N THR A 9 -5.97 -4.44 -30.05
CA THR A 9 -5.23 -3.92 -28.89
C THR A 9 -4.05 -3.07 -29.39
N TYR A 10 -3.88 -1.86 -28.85
CA TYR A 10 -2.79 -0.95 -29.19
C TYR A 10 -1.88 -0.79 -27.96
N ALA A 11 -0.58 -0.90 -28.17
CA ALA A 11 0.42 -0.64 -27.15
C ALA A 11 1.34 0.51 -27.59
N GLY A 12 1.47 1.53 -26.76
CA GLY A 12 2.39 2.65 -26.96
C GLY A 12 1.75 3.93 -27.48
N GLY A 13 2.24 5.09 -26.98
CA GLY A 13 1.69 6.42 -27.13
C GLY A 13 1.50 6.91 -28.58
N ALA A 14 0.32 6.74 -29.09
CA ALA A 14 -0.15 7.36 -30.33
C ALA A 14 -1.65 7.67 -30.20
N ALA A 15 -2.13 8.64 -30.96
CA ALA A 15 -3.55 8.87 -31.08
C ALA A 15 -4.22 7.57 -31.53
N VAL A 16 -5.15 7.05 -30.74
CA VAL A 16 -5.85 5.82 -31.05
C VAL A 16 -7.18 6.18 -31.67
N HIS A 17 -7.38 5.78 -32.92
CA HIS A 17 -8.66 5.88 -33.61
C HIS A 17 -9.36 4.53 -33.51
N VAL A 18 -10.49 4.46 -32.81
CA VAL A 18 -11.33 3.28 -32.70
C VAL A 18 -12.61 3.53 -33.48
N SER A 19 -12.74 2.86 -34.60
CA SER A 19 -13.93 2.95 -35.46
C SER A 19 -14.29 1.57 -35.94
N SER A 20 -15.58 1.27 -35.92
CA SER A 20 -16.15 0.09 -36.58
C SER A 20 -16.44 0.33 -38.08
N VAL A 21 -16.18 1.53 -38.57
CA VAL A 21 -16.37 1.82 -40.01
C VAL A 21 -15.25 1.15 -40.77
N LYS A 22 -15.58 0.04 -41.41
CA LYS A 22 -14.80 -0.56 -42.47
C LYS A 22 -15.24 0.08 -43.78
N PRO A 23 -14.36 0.70 -44.55
CA PRO A 23 -14.73 0.97 -45.95
C PRO A 23 -14.83 -0.40 -46.65
N ASP A 24 -15.97 -0.73 -47.18
CA ASP A 24 -16.24 -1.79 -48.17
C ASP A 24 -15.96 -3.26 -47.81
N TYR A 25 -16.24 -3.72 -46.59
CA TYR A 25 -16.21 -5.16 -46.33
C TYR A 25 -17.43 -5.65 -45.51
N ASP A 26 -18.04 -6.74 -45.96
CA ASP A 26 -19.24 -7.36 -45.42
C ASP A 26 -19.11 -8.09 -44.08
N ASP A 27 -17.97 -8.00 -43.43
CA ASP A 27 -17.76 -8.71 -42.17
C ASP A 27 -17.88 -7.75 -40.98
N ALA A 28 -19.06 -7.79 -40.39
CA ALA A 28 -19.53 -6.93 -39.33
C ALA A 28 -18.98 -7.30 -37.97
N SER A 29 -17.66 -7.17 -37.77
CA SER A 29 -17.06 -7.37 -36.46
C SER A 29 -17.17 -6.11 -35.58
N ASN A 30 -17.60 -6.29 -34.32
CA ASN A 30 -17.60 -5.23 -33.33
C ASN A 30 -16.19 -4.65 -33.15
N ALA A 31 -16.06 -3.33 -33.17
CA ALA A 31 -14.79 -2.68 -32.88
C ALA A 31 -14.61 -2.57 -31.35
N VAL A 32 -13.85 -3.49 -30.78
CA VAL A 32 -13.52 -3.48 -29.35
C VAL A 32 -12.06 -3.11 -29.16
N THR A 33 -11.80 -2.01 -28.46
CA THR A 33 -10.45 -1.62 -28.03
C THR A 33 -10.34 -1.79 -26.52
N VAL A 34 -9.31 -2.49 -26.09
CA VAL A 34 -9.00 -2.70 -24.68
C VAL A 34 -7.63 -2.06 -24.37
N LEU A 35 -7.61 -1.09 -23.46
CA LEU A 35 -6.40 -0.52 -22.88
C LEU A 35 -6.26 -1.05 -21.46
N LYS A 36 -5.21 -1.85 -21.22
CA LYS A 36 -4.98 -2.50 -19.93
C LYS A 36 -3.71 -2.01 -19.26
N GLY A 37 -3.85 -1.43 -18.08
CA GLY A 37 -2.75 -0.83 -17.35
C GLY A 37 -2.64 0.68 -17.55
N LYS A 38 -1.44 1.21 -17.78
CA LYS A 38 -1.18 2.66 -17.87
C LYS A 38 -0.87 3.08 -19.30
N PHE A 39 -1.54 4.14 -19.74
CA PHE A 39 -1.39 4.72 -21.08
C PHE A 39 -1.35 6.24 -21.01
N THR A 40 -0.70 6.86 -21.99
CA THR A 40 -0.72 8.31 -22.20
C THR A 40 -1.09 8.60 -23.64
N ILE A 41 -2.04 9.52 -23.83
CA ILE A 41 -2.32 10.11 -25.16
C ILE A 41 -1.64 11.46 -25.17
N GLU A 42 -0.56 11.58 -25.97
CA GLU A 42 0.28 12.79 -26.00
C GLU A 42 -0.36 13.94 -26.77
N SER A 43 -1.06 13.61 -27.85
CA SER A 43 -1.73 14.61 -28.71
C SER A 43 -2.84 13.98 -29.55
N GLY A 44 -3.75 14.80 -30.07
CA GLY A 44 -4.87 14.37 -30.87
C GLY A 44 -6.10 14.00 -30.04
N SER A 45 -6.94 13.10 -30.54
CA SER A 45 -8.16 12.67 -29.86
C SER A 45 -8.40 11.17 -30.05
N LEU A 46 -9.09 10.56 -29.07
CA LEU A 46 -9.52 9.18 -29.14
C LEU A 46 -11.01 9.12 -29.50
N TYR A 47 -11.32 8.39 -30.56
CA TYR A 47 -12.70 8.18 -31.00
C TYR A 47 -13.10 6.71 -30.89
N ALA A 48 -14.27 6.44 -30.32
CA ALA A 48 -14.88 5.12 -30.28
C ALA A 48 -16.37 5.23 -30.68
N ALA A 49 -16.74 4.67 -31.83
CA ALA A 49 -18.08 4.76 -32.32
C ALA A 49 -18.59 3.39 -32.82
N GLY A 50 -19.85 3.11 -32.55
CA GLY A 50 -20.59 2.04 -33.20
C GLY A 50 -21.16 2.46 -34.53
N THR A 51 -21.58 1.49 -35.36
CA THR A 51 -22.41 1.68 -36.54
C THR A 51 -23.84 1.19 -36.27
N ASN A 52 -24.73 1.27 -37.23
CA ASN A 52 -26.12 0.77 -37.06
C ASN A 52 -26.17 -0.72 -36.66
N THR A 53 -25.14 -1.49 -36.98
CA THR A 53 -25.12 -2.95 -36.76
C THR A 53 -23.97 -3.39 -35.83
N ASN A 54 -23.00 -2.53 -35.55
CA ASN A 54 -21.80 -2.91 -34.84
C ASN A 54 -21.56 -2.07 -33.59
N LEU A 55 -21.04 -2.69 -32.53
CA LEU A 55 -20.67 -2.02 -31.29
C LEU A 55 -19.32 -1.34 -31.42
N GLY A 56 -19.22 -0.06 -30.99
CA GLY A 56 -17.98 0.65 -30.73
C GLY A 56 -17.68 0.59 -29.24
N VAL A 57 -16.70 -0.21 -28.83
CA VAL A 57 -16.39 -0.42 -27.40
C VAL A 57 -14.99 0.04 -27.08
N LEU A 58 -14.87 0.91 -26.07
CA LEU A 58 -13.61 1.23 -25.39
C LEU A 58 -13.65 0.66 -23.97
N LYS A 59 -12.71 -0.26 -23.68
CA LYS A 59 -12.51 -0.80 -22.32
C LYS A 59 -11.20 -0.29 -21.73
N LEU A 60 -11.29 0.30 -20.55
CA LEU A 60 -10.14 0.74 -19.75
C LEU A 60 -10.05 -0.16 -18.52
N GLU A 61 -9.04 -1.03 -18.47
CA GLU A 61 -8.93 -2.10 -17.46
C GLU A 61 -7.68 -1.98 -16.62
N ASN A 62 -7.78 -2.28 -15.33
CA ASN A 62 -6.63 -2.45 -14.45
C ASN A 62 -5.80 -3.66 -14.90
N SER A 63 -4.47 -3.57 -14.76
CA SER A 63 -3.63 -4.77 -14.93
C SER A 63 -3.70 -5.63 -13.66
N PRO A 64 -3.38 -6.94 -13.72
CA PRO A 64 -3.43 -7.81 -12.56
C PRO A 64 -2.56 -7.37 -11.38
N SER A 65 -1.51 -6.60 -11.66
CA SER A 65 -0.50 -6.18 -10.68
C SER A 65 -0.56 -4.68 -10.32
N ASN A 66 -1.30 -3.86 -11.09
CA ASN A 66 -1.31 -2.40 -10.90
C ASN A 66 -2.66 -1.78 -11.26
N SER A 67 -3.02 -0.70 -10.57
CA SER A 67 -4.12 0.18 -10.96
C SER A 67 -3.88 0.73 -12.36
N GLY A 68 -4.91 0.72 -13.20
CA GLY A 68 -4.83 1.29 -14.54
C GLY A 68 -4.99 2.81 -14.51
N GLU A 69 -4.35 3.49 -15.47
CA GLU A 69 -4.46 4.93 -15.64
C GLU A 69 -4.37 5.31 -17.12
N LEU A 70 -5.25 6.18 -17.56
CA LEU A 70 -5.16 6.85 -18.85
C LEU A 70 -4.89 8.34 -18.62
N THR A 71 -3.73 8.80 -19.06
CA THR A 71 -3.37 10.22 -19.00
C THR A 71 -3.66 10.89 -20.34
N LEU A 72 -4.41 11.97 -20.28
CA LEU A 72 -4.68 12.84 -21.44
C LEU A 72 -3.82 14.09 -21.31
N ASN A 73 -2.89 14.29 -22.23
CA ASN A 73 -2.12 15.52 -22.30
C ASN A 73 -3.01 16.73 -22.63
N PRO A 74 -2.55 17.97 -22.43
CA PRO A 74 -3.34 19.16 -22.72
C PRO A 74 -3.99 19.14 -24.10
N GLY A 75 -5.29 19.46 -24.15
CA GLY A 75 -6.06 19.51 -25.39
C GLY A 75 -6.50 18.17 -25.98
N VAL A 76 -6.14 17.03 -25.35
CA VAL A 76 -6.56 15.70 -25.80
C VAL A 76 -7.96 15.40 -25.34
N ASN A 77 -8.85 14.94 -26.24
CA ASN A 77 -10.22 14.62 -25.94
C ASN A 77 -10.56 13.16 -26.30
N ILE A 78 -11.46 12.56 -25.52
CA ILE A 78 -12.04 11.25 -25.79
C ILE A 78 -13.51 11.44 -26.22
N PHE A 79 -13.88 10.84 -27.33
CA PHE A 79 -15.23 10.87 -27.88
C PHE A 79 -15.77 9.45 -28.02
N ILE A 80 -16.83 9.12 -27.29
CA ILE A 80 -17.52 7.83 -27.36
C ILE A 80 -18.90 8.03 -27.98
N GLY A 81 -19.24 7.19 -28.96
CA GLY A 81 -20.48 7.31 -29.73
C GLY A 81 -20.35 8.23 -30.93
N ARG A 82 -19.19 8.81 -31.16
CA ARG A 82 -18.89 9.67 -32.32
C ARG A 82 -17.64 9.20 -33.03
N SER A 83 -17.65 9.24 -34.35
CA SER A 83 -16.46 8.98 -35.19
C SER A 83 -15.79 10.28 -35.62
N LEU A 84 -14.53 10.18 -36.10
CA LEU A 84 -13.78 11.29 -36.67
C LEU A 84 -14.52 11.94 -37.86
N MET A 85 -15.37 11.17 -38.59
CA MET A 85 -16.16 11.61 -39.73
C MET A 85 -17.55 12.11 -39.36
N GLY A 86 -17.87 12.26 -38.06
CA GLY A 86 -19.18 12.68 -37.59
C GLY A 86 -20.26 11.62 -37.76
N LYS A 87 -19.90 10.39 -38.17
CA LYS A 87 -20.82 9.27 -38.35
C LYS A 87 -20.61 8.29 -37.21
N GLY A 88 -21.57 8.12 -36.34
CA GLY A 88 -21.52 7.17 -35.23
C GLY A 88 -22.92 6.86 -34.76
N ASN A 89 -23.12 5.70 -34.15
CA ASN A 89 -24.35 5.37 -33.45
C ASN A 89 -24.05 5.31 -31.94
N PRO A 90 -24.47 6.31 -31.17
CA PRO A 90 -24.25 6.34 -29.73
C PRO A 90 -24.85 5.13 -29.02
N GLU A 91 -26.01 4.63 -29.43
CA GLU A 91 -26.69 3.49 -28.79
C GLU A 91 -25.88 2.21 -28.89
N ASN A 92 -25.08 2.07 -29.97
CA ASN A 92 -24.18 0.94 -30.18
C ASN A 92 -22.76 1.20 -29.71
N SER A 93 -22.55 2.22 -28.87
CA SER A 93 -21.21 2.54 -28.33
C SER A 93 -21.20 2.36 -26.82
N LEU A 94 -20.06 1.90 -26.29
CA LEU A 94 -19.86 1.64 -24.86
C LEU A 94 -18.48 2.09 -24.39
N LEU A 95 -18.47 2.88 -23.32
CA LEU A 95 -17.29 3.13 -22.50
C LEU A 95 -17.38 2.26 -21.23
N SER A 96 -16.48 1.30 -21.10
CA SER A 96 -16.32 0.48 -19.89
C SER A 96 -15.05 0.85 -19.16
N VAL A 97 -15.15 1.27 -17.87
CA VAL A 97 -14.03 1.82 -17.12
C VAL A 97 -13.87 1.13 -15.78
N GLY A 98 -12.75 0.44 -15.59
CA GLY A 98 -12.47 -0.31 -14.37
C GLY A 98 -13.48 -1.42 -14.13
N ILE A 99 -13.22 -2.26 -13.16
CA ILE A 99 -14.10 -3.38 -12.81
C ILE A 99 -14.18 -3.49 -11.29
N LYS A 100 -15.40 -3.68 -10.75
CA LYS A 100 -15.67 -3.94 -9.33
C LYS A 100 -15.22 -2.80 -8.40
N ALA A 101 -14.43 -3.14 -7.36
CA ALA A 101 -14.09 -2.21 -6.29
C ALA A 101 -12.93 -1.25 -6.63
N THR A 102 -12.07 -1.60 -7.58
CA THR A 102 -10.88 -0.78 -7.91
C THR A 102 -11.18 0.13 -9.10
N PRO A 103 -11.17 1.46 -8.93
CA PRO A 103 -11.41 2.38 -10.02
C PRO A 103 -10.24 2.38 -11.01
N TYR A 104 -10.54 2.59 -12.28
CA TYR A 104 -9.57 2.96 -13.29
C TYR A 104 -9.47 4.49 -13.35
N ARG A 105 -8.24 5.03 -13.40
CA ARG A 105 -8.00 6.47 -13.41
C ARG A 105 -8.02 7.03 -14.81
N ILE A 106 -8.66 8.19 -14.97
CA ILE A 106 -8.53 9.01 -16.17
C ILE A 106 -8.07 10.39 -15.72
N ARG A 107 -6.80 10.70 -16.05
CA ARG A 107 -6.16 11.97 -15.71
C ARG A 107 -6.31 12.95 -16.87
N PHE A 108 -6.86 14.11 -16.57
CA PHE A 108 -7.09 15.17 -17.54
C PHE A 108 -5.98 16.22 -17.48
N GLY A 109 -5.35 16.50 -18.60
CA GLY A 109 -4.53 17.70 -18.82
C GLY A 109 -5.40 18.94 -19.04
N ASP A 110 -4.75 20.11 -19.19
CA ASP A 110 -5.46 21.36 -19.45
C ASP A 110 -6.28 21.26 -20.75
N HIS A 111 -7.51 21.75 -20.70
CA HIS A 111 -8.44 21.72 -21.85
C HIS A 111 -8.67 20.34 -22.46
N SER A 112 -8.40 19.25 -21.73
CA SER A 112 -8.73 17.90 -22.16
C SER A 112 -10.10 17.48 -21.57
N GLY A 113 -10.82 16.58 -22.25
CA GLY A 113 -12.17 16.19 -21.84
C GLY A 113 -12.56 14.77 -22.27
N LEU A 114 -13.65 14.28 -21.67
CA LEU A 114 -14.29 13.01 -22.00
C LEU A 114 -15.75 13.26 -22.37
N TYR A 115 -16.11 12.92 -23.59
CA TYR A 115 -17.46 13.08 -24.16
C TYR A 115 -18.03 11.72 -24.50
N ASN A 116 -18.83 11.15 -23.60
CA ASN A 116 -19.47 9.87 -23.83
C ASN A 116 -20.93 10.07 -24.16
N GLN A 117 -21.30 9.94 -25.42
CA GLN A 117 -22.67 9.91 -25.90
C GLN A 117 -23.26 8.48 -25.97
N GLY A 118 -22.40 7.46 -25.80
CA GLY A 118 -22.79 6.06 -25.70
C GLY A 118 -23.11 5.64 -24.27
N ARG A 119 -23.21 4.33 -24.05
CA ARG A 119 -23.42 3.73 -22.76
C ARG A 119 -22.13 3.83 -21.91
N PHE A 120 -22.27 4.04 -20.60
CA PHE A 120 -21.19 4.03 -19.65
C PHE A 120 -21.40 2.95 -18.59
N ARG A 121 -20.38 2.16 -18.33
CA ARG A 121 -20.35 1.17 -17.24
C ARG A 121 -19.02 1.21 -16.53
N GLY A 122 -19.00 1.07 -15.23
CA GLY A 122 -17.80 0.77 -14.49
C GLY A 122 -17.55 1.61 -13.25
N ASN A 123 -16.30 1.60 -12.83
CA ASN A 123 -15.79 2.32 -11.67
C ASN A 123 -14.66 3.24 -12.14
N ALA A 124 -14.95 4.52 -12.28
CA ALA A 124 -14.00 5.53 -12.76
C ALA A 124 -13.52 6.44 -11.62
N LEU A 125 -12.25 6.85 -11.69
CA LEU A 125 -11.70 7.96 -10.93
C LEU A 125 -11.23 9.02 -11.94
N PHE A 126 -11.97 10.10 -12.05
CA PHE A 126 -11.61 11.26 -12.87
C PHE A 126 -10.70 12.17 -12.09
N VAL A 127 -9.48 12.40 -12.61
CA VAL A 127 -8.44 13.20 -11.95
C VAL A 127 -8.27 14.49 -12.73
N PHE A 128 -8.67 15.61 -12.12
CA PHE A 128 -8.56 16.94 -12.69
C PHE A 128 -7.31 17.66 -12.23
N SER A 129 -6.74 18.50 -13.10
CA SER A 129 -5.64 19.40 -12.77
C SER A 129 -6.17 20.75 -12.31
N ARG A 130 -5.40 21.44 -11.47
CA ARG A 130 -5.69 22.80 -10.99
C ARG A 130 -4.46 23.69 -11.01
N GLU A 131 -4.71 24.97 -11.10
CA GLU A 131 -3.76 26.04 -10.83
C GLU A 131 -4.33 26.92 -9.72
N GLY A 132 -3.62 27.01 -8.60
CA GLY A 132 -4.13 27.66 -7.40
C GLY A 132 -5.45 27.03 -6.92
N ASN A 133 -6.53 27.81 -6.91
CA ASN A 133 -7.87 27.36 -6.52
C ASN A 133 -8.78 27.02 -7.71
N ASN A 134 -8.27 27.09 -8.95
CA ASN A 134 -9.07 26.87 -10.15
C ASN A 134 -8.74 25.52 -10.79
N VAL A 135 -9.76 24.76 -11.16
CA VAL A 135 -9.60 23.56 -11.98
C VAL A 135 -9.40 23.98 -13.42
N THR A 136 -8.28 23.55 -14.02
CA THR A 136 -7.87 23.96 -15.38
C THR A 136 -8.17 22.92 -16.44
N SER A 137 -8.37 21.66 -16.07
CA SER A 137 -8.75 20.60 -17.01
C SER A 137 -10.21 20.72 -17.48
N GLY A 138 -10.52 20.08 -18.60
CA GLY A 138 -11.85 20.06 -19.18
C GLY A 138 -12.90 19.36 -18.33
N GLY A 139 -13.97 18.90 -18.98
CA GLY A 139 -15.09 18.28 -18.29
C GLY A 139 -15.29 16.81 -18.67
N VAL A 140 -16.18 16.17 -17.96
CA VAL A 140 -16.68 14.84 -18.22
C VAL A 140 -18.16 14.90 -18.49
N PHE A 141 -18.56 14.42 -19.66
CA PHE A 141 -19.96 14.23 -20.04
C PHE A 141 -20.25 12.75 -20.21
N LEU A 142 -21.22 12.23 -19.48
CA LEU A 142 -21.66 10.83 -19.54
C LEU A 142 -23.14 10.77 -19.89
N LYS A 143 -23.48 9.94 -20.88
CA LYS A 143 -24.86 9.60 -21.23
C LYS A 143 -25.11 8.13 -20.98
N GLN A 144 -26.36 7.75 -20.67
CA GLN A 144 -26.77 6.35 -20.49
C GLN A 144 -25.86 5.56 -19.52
N VAL A 145 -25.76 6.05 -18.30
CA VAL A 145 -25.00 5.34 -17.23
C VAL A 145 -25.77 4.09 -16.82
N GLU A 146 -25.14 2.93 -16.96
CA GLU A 146 -25.74 1.62 -16.74
C GLU A 146 -25.10 0.88 -15.55
N LYS A 147 -25.76 -0.18 -15.07
CA LYS A 147 -25.14 -1.13 -14.15
C LYS A 147 -23.99 -1.87 -14.83
N GLN A 148 -23.04 -2.33 -14.04
CA GLN A 148 -21.96 -3.19 -14.51
C GLN A 148 -22.51 -4.57 -14.92
N GLU A 149 -21.72 -5.37 -15.64
CA GLU A 149 -22.13 -6.70 -16.12
C GLU A 149 -22.48 -7.67 -14.98
N ASP A 150 -21.91 -7.49 -13.79
CA ASP A 150 -22.22 -8.27 -12.59
C ASP A 150 -23.43 -7.74 -11.80
N GLY A 151 -24.15 -6.77 -12.35
CA GLY A 151 -25.32 -6.13 -11.72
C GLY A 151 -24.96 -5.08 -10.66
N SER A 152 -23.69 -4.85 -10.36
CA SER A 152 -23.25 -3.80 -9.45
C SER A 152 -23.44 -2.42 -10.05
N LEU A 153 -23.59 -1.40 -9.20
CA LEU A 153 -23.78 -0.02 -9.66
C LEU A 153 -22.47 0.56 -10.21
N SER A 154 -22.55 1.29 -11.31
CA SER A 154 -21.45 2.11 -11.79
C SER A 154 -21.10 3.21 -10.78
N ARG A 155 -19.82 3.58 -10.72
CA ARG A 155 -19.30 4.58 -9.78
C ARG A 155 -18.48 5.63 -10.49
N ILE A 156 -18.66 6.88 -10.07
CA ILE A 156 -17.92 8.03 -10.56
C ILE A 156 -17.27 8.69 -9.34
N ASN A 157 -15.95 8.70 -9.29
CA ASN A 157 -15.17 9.32 -8.23
C ASN A 157 -14.33 10.44 -8.83
N LEU A 158 -13.99 11.44 -8.02
CA LEU A 158 -13.24 12.60 -8.45
C LEU A 158 -11.96 12.75 -7.61
N ALA A 159 -10.89 13.22 -8.24
CA ALA A 159 -9.69 13.68 -7.58
C ALA A 159 -9.20 14.97 -8.24
N VAL A 160 -8.53 15.81 -7.47
CA VAL A 160 -7.91 17.04 -7.98
C VAL A 160 -6.45 17.03 -7.59
N MET A 161 -5.58 17.27 -8.57
CA MET A 161 -4.14 17.33 -8.42
C MET A 161 -3.63 18.71 -8.82
N GLY A 162 -2.51 19.15 -8.24
CA GLY A 162 -1.93 20.45 -8.57
C GLY A 162 -0.69 20.78 -7.78
N GLU A 163 -0.01 21.86 -8.16
CA GLU A 163 1.38 22.14 -7.85
C GLU A 163 1.69 22.37 -6.38
N ASP A 164 0.78 22.85 -5.56
CA ASP A 164 1.08 23.14 -4.15
C ASP A 164 -0.19 23.09 -3.27
N PRO A 165 -0.73 21.88 -3.04
CA PRO A 165 -1.97 21.71 -2.28
C PRO A 165 -1.79 22.07 -0.80
N ASP A 166 -0.58 22.03 -0.26
CA ASP A 166 -0.31 22.36 1.14
C ASP A 166 -0.36 23.87 1.43
N LYS A 167 -0.41 24.70 0.40
CA LYS A 167 -0.71 26.14 0.52
C LYS A 167 -2.20 26.43 0.61
N LEU A 168 -3.08 25.46 0.36
CA LEU A 168 -4.51 25.65 0.45
C LEU A 168 -4.98 25.66 1.92
N SER A 169 -5.81 26.63 2.25
CA SER A 169 -6.65 26.54 3.44
C SER A 169 -7.75 25.47 3.23
N ILE A 170 -8.39 25.02 4.31
CA ILE A 170 -9.56 24.12 4.22
C ILE A 170 -10.64 24.69 3.29
N LYS A 171 -10.95 25.99 3.39
CA LYS A 171 -11.89 26.67 2.50
C LYS A 171 -11.39 26.70 1.03
N GLY A 172 -10.10 26.81 0.81
CA GLY A 172 -9.50 26.71 -0.52
C GLY A 172 -9.65 25.32 -1.11
N ALA A 173 -9.38 24.28 -0.33
CA ALA A 173 -9.58 22.91 -0.74
C ALA A 173 -11.06 22.60 -1.07
N GLU A 174 -11.99 23.10 -0.26
CA GLU A 174 -13.43 22.99 -0.52
C GLU A 174 -13.81 23.64 -1.86
N LYS A 175 -13.35 24.87 -2.10
CA LYS A 175 -13.62 25.58 -3.36
C LYS A 175 -13.12 24.80 -4.58
N VAL A 176 -11.94 24.19 -4.48
CA VAL A 176 -11.36 23.37 -5.53
C VAL A 176 -12.21 22.13 -5.78
N LEU A 177 -12.61 21.41 -4.72
CA LEU A 177 -13.44 20.20 -4.86
C LEU A 177 -14.82 20.51 -5.45
N ARG A 178 -15.44 21.64 -5.06
CA ARG A 178 -16.70 22.11 -5.67
C ARG A 178 -16.52 22.44 -7.14
N SER A 179 -15.42 23.10 -7.52
CA SER A 179 -15.12 23.39 -8.92
C SER A 179 -14.91 22.12 -9.76
N ALA A 180 -14.23 21.11 -9.19
CA ALA A 180 -14.03 19.83 -9.88
C ALA A 180 -15.36 19.06 -10.03
N ALA A 181 -16.20 19.03 -8.99
CA ALA A 181 -17.49 18.36 -9.03
C ALA A 181 -18.37 18.89 -10.18
N ARG A 182 -18.41 20.21 -10.37
CA ARG A 182 -19.17 20.87 -11.45
C ARG A 182 -18.64 20.58 -12.86
N ARG A 183 -17.52 19.87 -12.99
CA ARG A 183 -16.97 19.43 -14.27
C ARG A 183 -17.51 18.09 -14.74
N VAL A 184 -18.41 17.46 -13.97
CA VAL A 184 -19.03 16.18 -14.31
C VAL A 184 -20.51 16.38 -14.56
N PHE A 185 -20.95 16.01 -15.78
CA PHE A 185 -22.33 16.06 -16.24
C PHE A 185 -22.80 14.67 -16.59
N VAL A 186 -24.02 14.36 -16.21
CA VAL A 186 -24.67 13.10 -16.54
C VAL A 186 -26.03 13.39 -17.16
N ASP A 187 -26.25 12.87 -18.36
CA ASP A 187 -27.55 12.88 -19.04
C ASP A 187 -28.13 11.46 -19.05
N THR A 188 -29.21 11.25 -18.38
CA THR A 188 -29.89 9.94 -18.34
C THR A 188 -30.88 9.71 -19.49
N GLY A 189 -31.11 10.73 -20.31
CA GLY A 189 -32.02 10.67 -21.43
C GLY A 189 -33.51 10.62 -21.04
N ALA A 190 -33.82 10.69 -19.72
CA ALA A 190 -35.21 10.63 -19.26
C ALA A 190 -35.65 12.02 -18.76
N GLU A 191 -36.87 12.39 -19.11
CA GLU A 191 -37.54 13.57 -18.57
C GLU A 191 -38.02 13.26 -17.13
N ASN A 192 -37.66 14.11 -16.15
CA ASN A 192 -38.14 14.07 -14.76
C ASN A 192 -37.71 12.86 -13.91
N LEU A 193 -36.45 12.44 -13.96
CA LEU A 193 -35.89 11.53 -12.94
C LEU A 193 -35.66 12.25 -11.61
N GLU A 194 -36.29 11.75 -10.55
CA GLU A 194 -35.93 12.16 -9.19
C GLU A 194 -34.52 11.69 -8.83
N THR A 195 -33.81 12.45 -7.99
CA THR A 195 -32.46 12.12 -7.52
C THR A 195 -32.40 10.71 -6.92
N SER A 196 -33.50 10.24 -6.33
CA SER A 196 -33.65 8.88 -5.81
C SER A 196 -33.56 7.78 -6.87
N GLN A 197 -33.94 8.05 -8.12
CA GLN A 197 -33.88 7.08 -9.21
C GLN A 197 -32.47 6.97 -9.79
N LEU A 198 -31.72 8.07 -9.85
CA LEU A 198 -30.29 8.05 -10.14
C LEU A 198 -29.49 7.31 -9.07
N ASN A 199 -29.89 7.43 -7.81
CA ASN A 199 -29.30 6.69 -6.70
C ASN A 199 -29.40 5.17 -6.85
N GLY A 200 -30.33 4.68 -7.66
CA GLY A 200 -30.46 3.25 -7.98
C GLY A 200 -29.53 2.77 -9.08
N GLU A 201 -29.09 3.65 -10.00
CA GLU A 201 -28.30 3.27 -11.18
C GLU A 201 -26.85 3.71 -11.13
N VAL A 202 -26.56 4.89 -10.55
CA VAL A 202 -25.22 5.36 -10.26
C VAL A 202 -25.07 5.41 -8.76
N LYS A 203 -24.20 4.58 -8.21
CA LYS A 203 -23.77 4.84 -6.85
C LYS A 203 -22.96 6.11 -6.93
N HIS A 204 -23.53 7.24 -6.47
CA HIS A 204 -22.89 8.54 -6.47
C HIS A 204 -21.41 8.40 -6.14
N GLY A 205 -20.58 9.14 -6.86
CA GLY A 205 -19.18 9.21 -6.57
C GLY A 205 -19.01 9.48 -5.10
N THR A 206 -18.50 8.49 -4.40
CA THR A 206 -18.45 8.53 -2.96
C THR A 206 -17.37 9.47 -2.46
N VAL A 207 -16.45 9.91 -3.35
CA VAL A 207 -15.26 10.64 -2.90
C VAL A 207 -14.82 11.68 -3.91
N ALA A 208 -14.73 12.94 -3.48
CA ALA A 208 -13.90 13.97 -4.11
C ALA A 208 -12.64 14.17 -3.26
N ILE A 209 -11.45 14.07 -3.86
CA ILE A 209 -10.16 14.11 -3.19
C ILE A 209 -9.31 15.25 -3.72
N ASN A 210 -8.71 16.03 -2.80
CA ASN A 210 -7.62 16.95 -3.10
C ASN A 210 -6.42 16.56 -2.24
N GLU A 211 -5.36 16.02 -2.84
CA GLU A 211 -4.22 15.46 -2.13
C GLU A 211 -2.94 16.24 -2.43
N GLY A 212 -2.23 16.63 -1.35
CA GLY A 212 -0.91 17.18 -1.37
C GLY A 212 0.15 16.24 -0.79
N LEU A 213 1.28 16.80 -0.41
CA LEU A 213 2.33 16.06 0.28
C LEU A 213 1.92 15.65 1.70
N ILE A 214 1.25 16.55 2.42
CA ILE A 214 0.90 16.38 3.83
C ILE A 214 -0.61 16.33 4.05
N ASN A 215 -1.39 17.14 3.33
CA ASN A 215 -2.82 17.26 3.53
C ASN A 215 -3.60 16.59 2.40
N LYS A 216 -4.62 15.82 2.78
CA LYS A 216 -5.56 15.20 1.87
C LYS A 216 -6.96 15.50 2.34
N TYR A 217 -7.71 16.18 1.51
CA TYR A 217 -9.09 16.55 1.79
C TYR A 217 -10.03 15.65 1.02
N ARG A 218 -11.03 15.09 1.71
CA ARG A 218 -12.09 14.28 1.13
C ARG A 218 -13.44 14.90 1.40
N ALA A 219 -14.33 14.82 0.44
CA ALA A 219 -15.73 15.20 0.59
C ALA A 219 -16.63 14.19 -0.11
N ALA A 220 -17.86 14.07 0.34
CA ALA A 220 -18.87 13.32 -0.39
C ALA A 220 -19.25 14.09 -1.67
N TYR A 221 -19.48 13.35 -2.74
CA TYR A 221 -19.84 13.85 -4.05
C TYR A 221 -21.18 13.24 -4.48
N ALA A 222 -22.07 14.04 -5.02
CA ALA A 222 -23.35 13.60 -5.54
C ALA A 222 -23.66 14.31 -6.87
N LEU A 223 -24.61 13.75 -7.62
CA LEU A 223 -25.18 14.37 -8.81
C LEU A 223 -26.45 15.12 -8.41
N LYS A 224 -26.49 16.42 -8.68
CA LYS A 224 -27.64 17.29 -8.41
C LYS A 224 -28.40 17.58 -9.70
N PRO A 225 -29.74 17.55 -9.69
CA PRO A 225 -30.50 17.96 -10.84
C PRO A 225 -30.17 19.40 -11.22
N ILE A 226 -29.85 19.63 -12.48
CA ILE A 226 -29.82 20.97 -13.05
C ILE A 226 -31.24 21.33 -13.37
N GLY A 227 -31.79 22.38 -12.75
CA GLY A 227 -33.17 22.84 -12.98
C GLY A 227 -33.47 23.00 -14.46
N SER A 228 -34.76 23.04 -14.85
CA SER A 228 -35.24 23.02 -16.24
C SER A 228 -34.36 23.82 -17.19
N VAL A 229 -33.65 23.11 -18.04
CA VAL A 229 -32.61 23.63 -18.90
C VAL A 229 -33.21 24.58 -19.90
N GLY A 230 -32.99 25.84 -19.70
CA GLY A 230 -33.33 26.87 -20.66
C GLY A 230 -32.13 27.55 -21.31
N ASN A 231 -30.91 27.30 -20.83
CA ASN A 231 -29.77 28.11 -21.26
C ASN A 231 -28.56 27.28 -21.71
N PRO A 232 -28.38 27.13 -23.05
CA PRO A 232 -27.17 26.51 -23.61
C PRO A 232 -25.87 27.25 -23.24
N ASP A 233 -25.95 28.48 -22.75
CA ASP A 233 -24.80 29.31 -22.45
C ASP A 233 -24.04 28.87 -21.17
N GLU A 234 -24.71 28.22 -20.22
CA GLU A 234 -24.06 27.64 -19.03
C GLU A 234 -23.16 26.44 -19.40
N VAL A 235 -23.42 25.77 -20.50
CA VAL A 235 -22.60 24.68 -21.01
C VAL A 235 -21.33 25.19 -21.69
N LYS A 236 -21.31 26.42 -22.17
CA LYS A 236 -20.17 27.03 -22.85
C LYS A 236 -18.98 27.26 -21.93
N GLU A 237 -19.19 27.55 -20.66
CA GLU A 237 -18.11 27.72 -19.68
C GLU A 237 -17.25 26.45 -19.49
N ILE A 238 -17.73 25.28 -19.92
CA ILE A 238 -17.08 24.00 -19.68
C ILE A 238 -16.28 23.51 -20.90
N GLY A 239 -16.28 24.25 -22.00
CA GLY A 239 -15.55 23.87 -23.22
C GLY A 239 -16.28 22.86 -24.10
N PHE A 240 -17.57 22.67 -23.93
CA PHE A 240 -18.42 21.81 -24.77
C PHE A 240 -18.99 22.54 -26.02
N GLU A 241 -18.45 23.69 -26.36
CA GLU A 241 -19.02 24.61 -27.37
C GLU A 241 -19.26 24.02 -28.77
N SER A 242 -18.50 23.00 -29.17
CA SER A 242 -18.58 22.53 -30.55
C SER A 242 -19.66 21.47 -30.79
N GLU A 243 -20.26 20.90 -29.75
CA GLU A 243 -21.14 19.75 -29.89
C GLU A 243 -22.62 19.99 -29.52
N ALA A 244 -22.90 20.99 -28.73
CA ALA A 244 -24.27 21.42 -28.47
C ALA A 244 -24.97 21.95 -29.73
N ASN A 245 -24.22 22.29 -30.78
CA ASN A 245 -24.73 22.86 -32.02
C ASN A 245 -24.93 21.88 -33.18
N SER A 246 -24.64 20.57 -32.99
CA SER A 246 -24.85 19.61 -34.08
C SER A 246 -26.24 18.95 -33.98
N GLY A 247 -27.25 19.68 -34.33
CA GLY A 247 -28.50 19.13 -34.89
C GLY A 247 -29.53 18.47 -33.96
N ASP A 248 -29.16 18.10 -32.74
CA ASP A 248 -30.10 17.58 -31.76
C ASP A 248 -30.34 18.60 -30.64
N ALA A 249 -31.32 19.42 -30.81
CA ALA A 249 -31.73 20.49 -29.91
C ALA A 249 -32.26 20.03 -28.54
N ALA A 250 -31.95 18.81 -28.12
CA ALA A 250 -32.52 18.20 -26.94
C ALA A 250 -31.52 17.47 -26.02
N SER A 251 -30.21 17.69 -26.17
CA SER A 251 -29.26 17.20 -25.16
C SER A 251 -29.38 18.03 -23.88
N ARG A 252 -30.39 17.69 -23.08
CA ARG A 252 -30.62 18.31 -21.78
C ARG A 252 -29.74 17.62 -20.78
N TYR A 253 -28.70 18.32 -20.27
CA TYR A 253 -27.92 17.84 -19.12
C TYR A 253 -28.84 17.87 -17.91
N GLN A 254 -29.10 16.72 -17.31
CA GLN A 254 -30.07 16.64 -16.21
C GLN A 254 -29.43 16.76 -14.86
N TYR A 255 -28.11 16.46 -14.76
CA TYR A 255 -27.40 16.39 -13.49
C TYR A 255 -25.99 16.92 -13.59
N GLU A 256 -25.61 17.68 -12.57
CA GLU A 256 -24.28 18.23 -12.35
C GLU A 256 -23.69 17.68 -11.04
N GLY A 257 -22.37 17.52 -10.96
CA GLY A 257 -21.72 17.08 -9.74
C GLY A 257 -21.70 18.16 -8.66
N GLU A 258 -22.00 17.76 -7.44
CA GLU A 258 -21.97 18.65 -6.27
C GLU A 258 -21.26 17.97 -5.08
N ILE A 259 -20.58 18.76 -4.25
CA ILE A 259 -20.06 18.28 -2.98
C ILE A 259 -21.18 18.32 -1.95
N VAL A 260 -21.49 17.16 -1.37
CA VAL A 260 -22.59 16.98 -0.41
C VAL A 260 -22.08 16.18 0.80
N GLY A 261 -22.24 16.68 2.00
CA GLY A 261 -22.02 15.93 3.23
C GLY A 261 -20.63 15.30 3.47
N SER A 262 -20.50 14.55 4.55
CA SER A 262 -19.31 13.84 5.00
C SER A 262 -19.30 12.38 4.50
N ILE A 263 -18.10 11.79 4.35
CA ILE A 263 -17.90 10.42 3.85
C ILE A 263 -18.10 9.37 4.94
N GLU A 264 -17.93 9.69 6.21
CA GLU A 264 -18.09 8.72 7.28
C GLU A 264 -19.57 8.48 7.57
N GLY A 265 -19.99 7.23 7.34
CA GLY A 265 -21.31 6.66 7.48
C GLY A 265 -22.08 6.95 8.76
N GLY A 266 -22.39 8.22 8.98
CA GLY A 266 -23.43 8.65 9.88
C GLY A 266 -24.64 9.03 9.02
N ASP A 267 -25.80 8.55 9.38
CA ASP A 267 -27.04 9.06 8.88
C ASP A 267 -26.99 10.59 8.88
N SER A 268 -26.83 11.16 7.71
CA SER A 268 -26.79 12.63 7.53
C SER A 268 -28.20 13.19 7.72
N HIS A 269 -28.61 13.29 8.95
CA HIS A 269 -29.73 14.12 9.34
C HIS A 269 -29.19 15.46 9.83
N GLY A 270 -29.14 16.43 8.92
CA GLY A 270 -29.36 17.82 9.21
C GLY A 270 -28.17 18.67 9.59
N THR A 271 -27.16 18.82 8.73
CA THR A 271 -26.46 20.10 8.59
C THR A 271 -26.17 20.31 7.10
N ASP A 272 -26.66 21.39 6.55
CA ASP A 272 -26.61 21.72 5.11
C ASP A 272 -25.22 22.12 4.58
N GLU A 273 -24.15 21.91 5.35
CA GLU A 273 -22.78 22.22 4.92
C GLU A 273 -21.95 20.96 4.70
N PRO A 274 -21.29 20.83 3.55
CA PRO A 274 -20.40 19.71 3.25
C PRO A 274 -19.20 19.73 4.21
N GLN A 275 -18.99 18.63 4.91
CA GLN A 275 -17.83 18.48 5.78
C GLN A 275 -16.65 17.92 4.97
N ILE A 276 -15.54 18.62 5.03
CA ILE A 276 -14.28 18.17 4.44
C ILE A 276 -13.43 17.53 5.52
N ILE A 277 -13.04 16.27 5.28
CA ILE A 277 -12.22 15.49 6.20
C ILE A 277 -10.76 15.58 5.75
N ASN A 278 -9.88 16.00 6.68
CA ASN A 278 -8.44 16.00 6.46
C ASN A 278 -7.86 14.62 6.84
N ASP A 279 -7.34 13.90 5.86
CA ASP A 279 -6.77 12.57 6.01
C ASP A 279 -5.27 12.55 5.78
N LYS A 280 -4.67 11.39 6.06
CA LYS A 280 -3.29 11.10 5.68
C LYS A 280 -3.16 11.02 4.16
N THR A 281 -2.10 11.64 3.65
CA THR A 281 -1.75 11.53 2.24
C THR A 281 -1.09 10.19 1.93
N SER A 282 -1.05 9.83 0.67
CA SER A 282 -0.32 8.65 0.19
C SER A 282 1.20 8.79 0.40
N THR A 283 1.74 10.00 0.31
CA THR A 283 3.14 10.31 0.68
C THR A 283 3.39 10.02 2.15
N MET A 284 2.52 10.48 3.05
CA MET A 284 2.64 10.20 4.48
C MET A 284 2.57 8.70 4.78
N THR A 285 1.62 7.97 4.17
CA THR A 285 1.49 6.52 4.39
C THR A 285 2.69 5.75 3.87
N SER A 286 3.31 6.18 2.78
CA SER A 286 4.55 5.61 2.27
C SER A 286 5.73 5.85 3.23
N ILE A 287 5.87 7.06 3.80
CA ILE A 287 6.89 7.39 4.81
C ILE A 287 6.61 6.66 6.14
N ASP A 288 5.34 6.50 6.54
CA ASP A 288 4.98 5.65 7.68
C ASP A 288 5.49 4.21 7.48
N GLY A 289 5.39 3.68 6.25
CA GLY A 289 5.95 2.38 5.89
C GLY A 289 7.43 2.27 6.24
N VAL A 290 8.23 3.31 5.98
CA VAL A 290 9.66 3.37 6.35
C VAL A 290 9.85 3.30 7.87
N GLY A 291 9.04 4.01 8.65
CA GLY A 291 9.08 3.93 10.11
C GLY A 291 8.71 2.55 10.66
N LEU A 292 7.81 1.84 9.98
CA LEU A 292 7.42 0.49 10.36
C LEU A 292 8.46 -0.56 9.96
N THR A 293 9.07 -0.46 8.79
CA THR A 293 10.15 -1.39 8.38
C THR A 293 11.32 -1.32 9.36
N GLN A 294 11.65 -0.13 9.87
CA GLN A 294 12.65 0.08 10.90
C GLN A 294 12.32 -0.69 12.21
N TYR A 295 11.07 -0.63 12.68
CA TYR A 295 10.63 -1.38 13.85
C TYR A 295 10.70 -2.89 13.60
N PHE A 296 10.34 -3.34 12.41
CA PHE A 296 10.31 -4.76 12.11
C PHE A 296 11.70 -5.36 11.87
N ILE A 297 12.66 -4.64 11.27
CA ILE A 297 14.04 -5.15 11.16
C ILE A 297 14.72 -5.22 12.54
N TRP A 298 14.45 -4.25 13.42
CA TRP A 298 14.87 -4.32 14.82
C TRP A 298 14.28 -5.55 15.52
N ARG A 299 13.01 -5.85 15.31
CA ARG A 299 12.36 -7.04 15.86
C ARG A 299 12.99 -8.34 15.34
N GLN A 300 13.41 -8.40 14.08
CA GLN A 300 14.10 -9.58 13.52
C GLN A 300 15.44 -9.86 14.18
N ASP A 301 16.20 -8.84 14.54
CA ASP A 301 17.46 -9.02 15.29
C ASP A 301 17.23 -9.62 16.69
N ASN A 302 16.12 -9.28 17.32
CA ASN A 302 15.81 -9.77 18.65
C ASN A 302 15.60 -11.28 18.70
N GLU A 303 14.91 -11.80 17.74
CA GLU A 303 14.60 -13.22 17.65
C GLU A 303 15.86 -14.08 17.44
N THR A 304 16.89 -13.54 16.73
CA THR A 304 18.08 -14.31 16.41
C THR A 304 18.89 -14.70 17.65
N LEU A 305 19.00 -13.83 18.61
CA LEU A 305 19.83 -14.12 19.78
C LEU A 305 19.20 -15.17 20.69
N TYR A 306 17.88 -15.11 20.88
CA TYR A 306 17.17 -16.12 21.66
C TYR A 306 17.25 -17.52 21.04
N GLN A 307 17.22 -17.60 19.71
CA GLN A 307 17.45 -18.87 19.02
C GLN A 307 18.87 -19.40 19.30
N ARG A 308 19.86 -18.51 19.28
CA ARG A 308 21.25 -18.87 19.60
C ARG A 308 21.41 -19.43 20.99
N LEU A 309 20.77 -18.82 21.99
CA LEU A 309 20.82 -19.31 23.36
C LEU A 309 20.17 -20.70 23.51
N GLY A 310 19.13 -21.02 22.68
CA GLY A 310 18.60 -22.37 22.59
C GLY A 310 19.59 -23.41 22.12
N GLU A 311 20.48 -23.07 21.20
CA GLU A 311 21.52 -23.97 20.68
C GLU A 311 22.64 -24.28 21.68
N ILE A 312 23.00 -23.34 22.56
CA ILE A 312 23.98 -23.54 23.63
C ILE A 312 23.56 -24.69 24.57
N ARG A 313 22.27 -24.97 24.70
CA ARG A 313 21.73 -26.00 25.58
C ARG A 313 21.89 -27.42 25.04
N ASP A 314 22.07 -27.54 23.72
CA ASP A 314 22.27 -28.86 23.09
C ASP A 314 23.71 -29.35 23.22
N ASP A 315 24.63 -28.50 23.69
CA ASP A 315 26.07 -28.75 23.70
C ASP A 315 26.65 -28.69 25.13
N GLU A 316 27.41 -29.72 25.52
CA GLU A 316 28.03 -29.79 26.85
C GLU A 316 29.18 -28.78 27.02
N SER A 317 29.89 -28.43 25.94
CA SER A 317 30.98 -27.48 25.91
C SER A 317 30.59 -26.20 25.18
N ALA A 318 29.78 -25.36 25.79
CA ALA A 318 29.26 -24.14 25.17
C ALA A 318 30.29 -23.01 25.01
N GLU A 319 31.55 -23.31 24.66
CA GLU A 319 32.62 -22.31 24.53
C GLU A 319 33.10 -22.21 23.09
N GLY A 320 33.25 -20.99 22.59
CA GLY A 320 33.87 -20.74 21.30
C GLY A 320 33.15 -19.74 20.40
N PRO A 321 33.73 -19.46 19.23
CA PRO A 321 33.16 -18.58 18.24
C PRO A 321 32.02 -19.27 17.46
N TRP A 322 31.06 -18.45 17.06
CA TRP A 322 29.98 -18.88 16.20
C TRP A 322 29.63 -17.83 15.14
N VAL A 323 29.08 -18.29 14.03
CA VAL A 323 28.59 -17.47 12.93
C VAL A 323 27.21 -17.93 12.49
N ARG A 324 26.36 -16.97 12.13
CA ARG A 324 25.01 -17.24 11.62
C ARG A 324 24.72 -16.35 10.42
N VAL A 325 24.12 -16.92 9.39
CA VAL A 325 23.50 -16.22 8.26
C VAL A 325 21.99 -16.25 8.44
N ILE A 326 21.36 -15.13 8.20
CA ILE A 326 19.94 -14.90 8.44
C ILE A 326 19.32 -14.37 7.15
N GLY A 327 18.13 -14.81 6.80
CA GLY A 327 17.37 -14.28 5.69
C GLY A 327 15.88 -14.47 5.86
N GLY A 328 15.08 -13.60 5.26
CA GLY A 328 13.63 -13.72 5.36
C GLY A 328 12.88 -12.63 4.61
N ARG A 329 11.55 -12.75 4.65
CA ARG A 329 10.61 -11.80 4.05
C ARG A 329 9.49 -11.47 4.99
N ASN A 330 9.23 -10.16 5.13
CA ASN A 330 8.12 -9.61 5.89
C ASN A 330 7.20 -8.82 4.97
N LYS A 331 5.89 -8.92 5.22
CA LYS A 331 4.86 -8.13 4.55
C LYS A 331 3.94 -7.48 5.59
N TYR A 332 3.62 -6.22 5.37
CA TYR A 332 2.62 -5.46 6.13
C TYR A 332 1.66 -4.78 5.17
N ASP A 333 0.35 -4.90 5.43
CA ASP A 333 -0.68 -4.30 4.58
C ASP A 333 -1.92 -4.02 5.44
N LYS A 334 -1.89 -2.89 6.14
CA LYS A 334 -2.97 -2.46 7.04
C LYS A 334 -3.07 -0.93 7.07
N ASN A 335 -4.33 -0.43 7.13
CA ASN A 335 -4.63 1.00 7.32
C ASN A 335 -3.97 1.92 6.27
N GLY A 336 -3.92 1.47 5.01
CA GLY A 336 -3.32 2.22 3.90
C GLY A 336 -1.79 2.22 3.87
N VAL A 337 -1.13 1.62 4.87
CA VAL A 337 0.33 1.45 4.88
C VAL A 337 0.66 0.06 4.33
N TYR A 338 1.51 0.04 3.32
CA TYR A 338 2.01 -1.19 2.71
C TYR A 338 3.53 -1.19 2.67
N PHE A 339 4.12 -2.33 2.99
CA PHE A 339 5.47 -2.66 2.59
C PHE A 339 5.67 -4.17 2.46
N ARG A 340 6.64 -4.57 1.64
CA ARG A 340 7.23 -5.90 1.59
C ARG A 340 8.74 -5.73 1.71
N ASN A 341 9.32 -6.30 2.76
CA ASN A 341 10.75 -6.16 3.07
C ASN A 341 11.45 -7.52 3.00
N ASP A 342 12.38 -7.65 2.07
CA ASP A 342 13.33 -8.76 2.00
C ASP A 342 14.56 -8.37 2.81
N PHE A 343 14.97 -9.19 3.77
CA PHE A 343 16.10 -8.91 4.62
C PHE A 343 17.06 -10.10 4.70
N GLY A 344 18.32 -9.78 4.95
CA GLY A 344 19.36 -10.76 5.18
C GLY A 344 20.53 -10.18 5.93
N GLY A 345 21.36 -11.02 6.51
CA GLY A 345 22.52 -10.57 7.25
C GLY A 345 23.33 -11.67 7.89
N ILE A 346 24.29 -11.22 8.67
CA ILE A 346 25.25 -12.08 9.37
C ILE A 346 25.31 -11.67 10.84
N GLN A 347 25.41 -12.66 11.71
CA GLN A 347 25.66 -12.50 13.12
C GLN A 347 26.90 -13.31 13.50
N LEU A 348 27.78 -12.71 14.28
CA LEU A 348 29.02 -13.32 14.80
C LEU A 348 29.01 -13.18 16.31
N GLY A 349 29.59 -14.15 17.02
CA GLY A 349 29.73 -14.01 18.47
C GLY A 349 30.70 -15.02 19.07
N LEU A 350 30.88 -14.84 20.36
CA LEU A 350 31.74 -15.67 21.22
C LEU A 350 30.96 -15.99 22.48
N ASP A 351 31.05 -17.25 22.91
CA ASP A 351 30.50 -17.76 24.16
C ASP A 351 31.60 -18.28 25.05
N LYS A 352 31.46 -18.08 26.36
CA LYS A 352 32.35 -18.61 27.35
C LYS A 352 31.63 -19.03 28.62
N THR A 353 32.01 -20.16 29.19
CA THR A 353 31.63 -20.55 30.55
C THR A 353 32.40 -19.68 31.54
N VAL A 354 31.69 -18.89 32.35
CA VAL A 354 32.27 -17.95 33.31
C VAL A 354 32.59 -18.67 34.60
N THR A 355 31.67 -19.50 35.09
CA THR A 355 31.85 -20.24 36.34
C THR A 355 30.91 -21.43 36.42
N HIS A 356 31.37 -22.45 37.16
CA HIS A 356 30.53 -23.57 37.58
C HIS A 356 30.15 -23.39 39.05
N THR A 357 28.95 -23.74 39.40
CA THR A 357 28.41 -23.76 40.75
C THR A 357 27.87 -25.15 41.06
N GLU A 358 27.61 -25.44 42.34
CA GLU A 358 27.00 -26.73 42.73
C GLU A 358 25.68 -27.01 42.05
N ASN A 359 24.90 -25.94 41.68
CA ASN A 359 23.55 -26.04 41.14
C ASN A 359 23.50 -25.88 39.62
N GLY A 360 24.61 -25.54 38.95
CA GLY A 360 24.65 -25.27 37.52
C GLY A 360 25.86 -24.49 37.04
N LYS A 361 25.80 -23.95 35.83
CA LYS A 361 26.87 -23.15 35.22
C LYS A 361 26.37 -21.81 34.66
N TRP A 362 27.22 -20.80 34.74
CA TRP A 362 27.05 -19.49 34.10
C TRP A 362 27.81 -19.45 32.77
N LEU A 363 27.08 -19.11 31.72
CA LEU A 363 27.64 -18.79 30.41
C LEU A 363 27.46 -17.30 30.14
N ALA A 364 28.42 -16.68 29.51
CA ALA A 364 28.32 -15.31 29.02
C ALA A 364 28.84 -15.23 27.58
N GLY A 365 28.33 -14.30 26.83
CA GLY A 365 28.74 -14.10 25.46
C GLY A 365 28.50 -12.69 24.96
N ALA A 366 29.08 -12.41 23.80
CA ALA A 366 28.89 -11.17 23.08
C ALA A 366 28.70 -11.47 21.60
N GLY A 367 27.97 -10.61 20.91
CA GLY A 367 27.71 -10.78 19.48
C GLY A 367 27.58 -9.48 18.73
N LEU A 368 27.92 -9.52 17.47
CA LEU A 368 27.74 -8.45 16.49
C LEU A 368 26.79 -8.93 15.39
N THR A 369 25.78 -8.14 15.08
CA THR A 369 24.84 -8.43 14.00
C THR A 369 24.87 -7.32 12.97
N VAL A 370 24.84 -7.70 11.68
CA VAL A 370 24.61 -6.77 10.57
C VAL A 370 23.47 -7.33 9.74
N LEU A 371 22.37 -6.57 9.64
CA LEU A 371 21.22 -6.87 8.79
C LEU A 371 21.07 -5.81 7.71
N ARG A 372 20.63 -6.22 6.54
CA ARG A 372 20.24 -5.36 5.43
C ARG A 372 18.87 -5.78 4.93
N GLY A 373 18.01 -4.79 4.68
CA GLY A 373 16.71 -5.00 4.09
C GLY A 373 16.49 -4.10 2.89
N ASN A 374 15.69 -4.61 1.95
CA ASN A 374 15.17 -3.86 0.81
C ASN A 374 13.65 -3.98 0.87
N ALA A 375 12.98 -2.85 0.99
CA ALA A 375 11.54 -2.82 1.06
C ALA A 375 10.93 -2.17 -0.18
N ASP A 376 9.88 -2.81 -0.70
CA ASP A 376 8.93 -2.20 -1.61
C ASP A 376 7.85 -1.52 -0.76
N LEU A 377 7.62 -0.24 -0.99
CA LEU A 377 6.60 0.56 -0.32
C LEU A 377 5.37 0.75 -1.22
N SER A 378 4.33 1.37 -0.68
CA SER A 378 3.14 1.77 -1.45
C SER A 378 3.52 2.53 -2.71
N ASN A 379 2.72 2.36 -3.77
CA ASN A 379 2.78 3.14 -5.03
C ASN A 379 4.12 3.06 -5.80
N GLY A 380 4.90 2.00 -5.59
CA GLY A 380 6.21 1.83 -6.23
C GLY A 380 7.34 2.57 -5.50
N GLY A 381 7.10 3.04 -4.28
CA GLY A 381 8.15 3.52 -3.39
C GLY A 381 9.10 2.40 -2.97
N SER A 382 10.27 2.77 -2.47
CA SER A 382 11.29 1.81 -2.08
C SER A 382 12.12 2.29 -0.88
N GLU A 383 12.68 1.33 -0.14
CA GLU A 383 13.55 1.61 0.98
C GLU A 383 14.72 0.63 1.05
N LYS A 384 15.87 1.14 1.49
CA LYS A 384 17.00 0.34 1.96
C LYS A 384 17.20 0.60 3.45
N ASN A 385 17.03 -0.43 4.26
CA ASN A 385 17.22 -0.37 5.70
C ASN A 385 18.40 -1.25 6.09
N ASN A 386 19.36 -0.67 6.80
CA ASN A 386 20.54 -1.36 7.30
C ASN A 386 20.56 -1.24 8.81
N MET A 387 20.96 -2.30 9.50
CA MET A 387 21.12 -2.30 10.95
C MET A 387 22.41 -2.99 11.35
N ALA A 388 23.11 -2.40 12.31
CA ALA A 388 24.21 -3.03 13.02
C ALA A 388 23.89 -3.00 14.51
N SER A 389 24.10 -4.13 15.20
CA SER A 389 23.85 -4.23 16.63
C SER A 389 24.97 -4.97 17.36
N LEU A 390 25.27 -4.47 18.54
CA LEU A 390 26.15 -5.11 19.52
C LEU A 390 25.28 -5.70 20.63
N SER A 391 25.54 -6.94 20.99
CA SER A 391 24.81 -7.66 22.03
C SER A 391 25.74 -8.24 23.08
N GLY A 392 25.30 -8.21 24.34
CA GLY A 392 25.85 -8.97 25.44
C GLY A 392 24.74 -9.84 26.05
N TYR A 393 25.08 -11.04 26.46
CA TYR A 393 24.11 -11.97 27.02
C TYR A 393 24.74 -12.86 28.08
N GLY A 394 23.89 -13.38 28.98
CA GLY A 394 24.27 -14.33 30.00
C GLY A 394 23.17 -15.38 30.17
N THR A 395 23.60 -16.62 30.37
CA THR A 395 22.71 -17.77 30.59
C THR A 395 23.12 -18.48 31.87
N PHE A 396 22.16 -18.71 32.77
CA PHE A 396 22.33 -19.66 33.85
C PHE A 396 21.62 -20.97 33.52
N LEU A 397 22.38 -22.06 33.48
CA LEU A 397 21.88 -23.41 33.27
C LEU A 397 21.95 -24.17 34.58
N TRP A 398 20.81 -24.60 35.11
CA TRP A 398 20.72 -25.48 36.26
C TRP A 398 20.98 -26.95 35.89
N ASN A 399 21.46 -27.72 36.84
CA ASN A 399 21.66 -29.18 36.68
C ASN A 399 20.36 -29.98 36.42
N ASN A 400 19.20 -29.35 36.57
CA ASN A 400 17.89 -29.95 36.32
C ASN A 400 17.26 -29.51 35.01
N ASP A 401 18.08 -29.03 34.05
CA ASP A 401 17.71 -28.54 32.73
C ASP A 401 16.78 -27.31 32.71
N MET A 402 16.67 -26.60 33.84
CA MET A 402 16.11 -25.25 33.86
C MET A 402 17.15 -24.25 33.35
N TYR A 403 16.68 -23.14 32.80
CA TYR A 403 17.56 -22.05 32.38
C TYR A 403 16.89 -20.69 32.51
N VAL A 404 17.72 -19.68 32.62
CA VAL A 404 17.36 -18.27 32.46
C VAL A 404 18.39 -17.59 31.58
N ASP A 405 17.92 -16.92 30.55
CA ASP A 405 18.71 -16.11 29.62
C ASP A 405 18.43 -14.64 29.84
N LEU A 406 19.47 -13.83 29.87
CA LEU A 406 19.41 -12.37 29.91
C LEU A 406 20.15 -11.81 28.69
N VAL A 407 19.55 -10.83 28.03
CA VAL A 407 20.09 -10.24 26.81
C VAL A 407 20.01 -8.73 26.87
N PHE A 408 21.08 -8.07 26.48
CA PHE A 408 21.14 -6.64 26.23
C PHE A 408 21.65 -6.37 24.83
N LYS A 409 21.02 -5.42 24.09
CA LYS A 409 21.48 -5.02 22.76
C LYS A 409 21.46 -3.51 22.56
N LEU A 410 22.41 -3.03 21.78
CA LEU A 410 22.48 -1.68 21.23
C LEU A 410 22.48 -1.77 19.71
N SER A 411 21.58 -1.07 19.06
CA SER A 411 21.43 -1.11 17.61
C SER A 411 21.52 0.28 17.00
N ARG A 412 22.20 0.37 15.86
CA ARG A 412 22.21 1.53 14.97
C ARG A 412 21.55 1.15 13.66
N MET A 413 20.60 1.95 13.21
CA MET A 413 19.84 1.75 11.98
C MET A 413 20.09 2.90 11.02
N HIS A 414 20.19 2.60 9.73
CA HIS A 414 20.32 3.57 8.65
C HIS A 414 19.28 3.28 7.60
N ASN A 415 18.44 4.26 7.29
CA ASN A 415 17.35 4.15 6.34
C ASN A 415 17.54 5.15 5.20
N LYS A 416 17.34 4.71 3.97
CA LYS A 416 17.28 5.53 2.76
C LYS A 416 16.08 5.12 1.94
N PHE A 417 15.19 6.06 1.61
CA PHE A 417 13.91 5.75 1.00
C PHE A 417 13.54 6.70 -0.14
N THR A 418 12.63 6.23 -0.96
CA THR A 418 11.87 6.99 -1.96
C THR A 418 10.39 6.69 -1.71
N ALA A 419 9.64 7.69 -1.25
CA ALA A 419 8.19 7.63 -1.10
C ALA A 419 7.54 8.21 -2.35
N VAL A 420 6.52 7.54 -2.87
CA VAL A 420 5.80 7.93 -4.07
C VAL A 420 4.35 8.16 -3.73
N SER A 421 3.76 9.27 -4.15
CA SER A 421 2.34 9.52 -3.97
C SER A 421 1.50 8.58 -4.84
N ASP A 422 0.25 8.39 -4.45
CA ASP A 422 -0.68 7.49 -5.14
C ASP A 422 -0.84 7.81 -6.64
N ASN A 423 -0.68 9.07 -6.99
CA ASN A 423 -0.81 9.55 -8.38
C ASN A 423 0.52 9.80 -9.07
N TYR A 424 1.66 9.46 -8.43
CA TYR A 424 3.01 9.73 -8.92
C TYR A 424 3.34 11.22 -9.10
N ASP A 425 2.53 12.11 -8.56
CA ASP A 425 2.77 13.56 -8.67
C ASP A 425 3.93 14.00 -7.80
N TYR A 426 4.15 13.29 -6.68
CA TYR A 426 5.22 13.60 -5.75
C TYR A 426 6.10 12.39 -5.52
N ILE A 427 7.41 12.62 -5.62
CA ILE A 427 8.45 11.66 -5.29
C ILE A 427 9.32 12.30 -4.23
N SER A 428 9.16 11.84 -2.98
CA SER A 428 9.89 12.34 -1.82
C SER A 428 10.99 11.39 -1.43
N ARG A 429 12.23 11.87 -1.35
CA ARG A 429 13.41 11.09 -0.95
C ARG A 429 13.94 11.57 0.38
N GLY A 430 14.33 10.63 1.21
CA GLY A 430 14.92 10.95 2.51
C GLY A 430 15.90 9.89 2.98
N ARG A 431 16.68 10.28 4.00
CA ARG A 431 17.60 9.37 4.70
C ARG A 431 17.74 9.78 6.14
N PHE A 432 17.87 8.81 7.03
CA PHE A 432 18.12 9.11 8.44
C PHE A 432 18.80 7.94 9.15
N ASN A 433 19.43 8.25 10.30
CA ASN A 433 19.97 7.25 11.21
C ASN A 433 19.13 7.22 12.48
N ASN A 434 19.02 6.05 13.10
CA ASN A 434 18.33 5.89 14.37
C ASN A 434 19.07 4.90 15.27
N TYR A 435 18.71 4.87 16.55
CA TYR A 435 19.29 4.01 17.57
C TYR A 435 18.19 3.31 18.36
N ALA A 436 18.50 2.10 18.80
CA ALA A 436 17.61 1.34 19.67
C ALA A 436 18.39 0.65 20.78
N ILE A 437 17.72 0.47 21.92
CA ILE A 437 18.18 -0.37 23.02
C ILE A 437 17.16 -1.48 23.25
N GLN A 438 17.67 -2.59 23.78
CA GLN A 438 16.84 -3.74 24.12
C GLN A 438 17.35 -4.45 25.36
N LEU A 439 16.39 -4.90 26.16
CA LEU A 439 16.58 -5.80 27.29
C LEU A 439 15.61 -6.97 27.14
N GLY A 440 16.07 -8.17 27.40
CA GLY A 440 15.22 -9.35 27.33
C GLY A 440 15.60 -10.38 28.38
N ALA A 441 14.60 -11.13 28.80
CA ALA A 441 14.76 -12.28 29.68
C ALA A 441 13.90 -13.44 29.15
N GLU A 442 14.46 -14.64 29.20
CA GLU A 442 13.78 -15.88 28.86
C GLU A 442 14.03 -16.92 29.96
N ALA A 443 13.04 -17.71 30.27
CA ALA A 443 13.17 -18.85 31.16
C ALA A 443 12.48 -20.06 30.53
N GLY A 444 13.02 -21.25 30.78
CA GLY A 444 12.43 -22.49 30.31
C GLY A 444 13.00 -23.69 31.03
N LYS A 445 12.46 -24.84 30.68
CA LYS A 445 12.92 -26.14 31.20
C LYS A 445 12.82 -27.19 30.11
N ARG A 446 13.92 -27.89 29.86
CA ARG A 446 13.89 -29.08 29.00
C ARG A 446 13.47 -30.30 29.84
N ILE A 447 12.52 -31.03 29.36
CA ILE A 447 11.98 -32.26 29.98
C ILE A 447 12.26 -33.37 28.97
N CYS A 448 13.23 -34.23 29.30
CA CYS A 448 13.59 -35.38 28.48
C CYS A 448 12.77 -36.61 28.87
N PHE A 449 12.48 -37.50 27.93
CA PHE A 449 11.74 -38.73 28.12
C PHE A 449 12.09 -39.80 27.07
N GLY A 450 11.58 -40.99 27.24
CA GLY A 450 11.91 -42.17 26.44
C GLY A 450 13.01 -43.03 27.07
N LYS A 451 13.29 -44.19 26.49
CA LYS A 451 14.22 -45.18 27.09
C LYS A 451 15.66 -44.68 27.22
N GLU A 452 16.06 -43.75 26.32
CA GLU A 452 17.41 -43.19 26.29
C GLU A 452 17.37 -41.65 26.47
N GLU A 453 16.20 -41.12 26.98
CA GLU A 453 15.98 -39.67 27.16
C GLU A 453 16.19 -38.84 25.88
N ASN A 454 16.01 -39.47 24.71
CA ASN A 454 16.27 -38.85 23.40
C ASN A 454 15.16 -37.89 22.95
N TRP A 455 13.94 -38.04 23.48
CA TRP A 455 12.84 -37.14 23.18
C TRP A 455 12.77 -36.05 24.23
N PHE A 456 12.42 -34.84 23.80
CA PHE A 456 12.23 -33.73 24.74
C PHE A 456 11.03 -32.87 24.41
N VAL A 457 10.52 -32.21 25.42
CA VAL A 457 9.65 -31.04 25.32
C VAL A 457 10.24 -29.91 26.16
N GLU A 458 10.12 -28.69 25.68
CA GLU A 458 10.71 -27.51 26.31
C GLU A 458 9.71 -26.36 26.33
N PRO A 459 8.94 -26.17 27.41
CA PRO A 459 8.14 -24.97 27.61
C PRO A 459 9.05 -23.78 27.89
N GLN A 460 8.70 -22.63 27.31
CA GLN A 460 9.47 -21.40 27.35
C GLN A 460 8.58 -20.21 27.65
N PHE A 461 9.08 -19.26 28.41
CA PHE A 461 8.47 -17.97 28.65
C PHE A 461 9.52 -16.86 28.43
N GLN A 462 9.14 -15.78 27.74
CA GLN A 462 10.05 -14.69 27.42
C GLN A 462 9.34 -13.35 27.58
N ILE A 463 10.08 -12.36 28.05
CA ILE A 463 9.72 -10.95 28.01
C ILE A 463 10.84 -10.13 27.38
N LEU A 464 10.46 -9.23 26.51
CA LEU A 464 11.38 -8.34 25.81
C LEU A 464 10.90 -6.91 25.97
N TYR A 465 11.76 -6.03 26.42
CA TYR A 465 11.59 -4.59 26.39
C TYR A 465 12.55 -3.98 25.38
N GLY A 466 12.03 -3.05 24.56
CA GLY A 466 12.85 -2.31 23.62
C GLY A 466 12.39 -0.88 23.44
N ARG A 467 13.36 -0.01 23.10
CA ARG A 467 13.09 1.39 22.81
C ARG A 467 13.88 1.81 21.57
N ILE A 468 13.14 2.20 20.53
CA ILE A 468 13.68 2.88 19.35
C ILE A 468 13.55 4.38 19.59
N LYS A 469 14.64 5.12 19.46
CA LYS A 469 14.67 6.57 19.70
C LYS A 469 13.79 7.31 18.69
N GLY A 470 13.14 8.39 19.10
CA GLY A 470 12.50 9.32 18.18
C GLY A 470 13.54 10.03 17.32
N ASN A 471 13.15 10.43 16.12
CA ASN A 471 14.04 11.05 15.15
C ASN A 471 13.40 12.23 14.45
N SER A 472 14.20 13.08 13.81
CA SER A 472 13.76 14.14 12.90
C SER A 472 14.59 14.07 11.63
N PHE A 473 13.95 14.17 10.49
CA PHE A 473 14.60 14.21 9.19
C PHE A 473 13.72 14.96 8.18
N ASP A 474 14.36 15.41 7.11
CA ASP A 474 13.72 16.15 6.03
C ASP A 474 13.81 15.36 4.74
N THR A 475 12.82 15.54 3.87
CA THR A 475 12.82 15.01 2.50
C THR A 475 13.25 16.09 1.50
N ASP A 476 13.62 15.66 0.30
CA ASP A 476 13.96 16.56 -0.81
C ASP A 476 12.77 17.39 -1.33
N THR A 477 11.55 17.04 -0.94
CA THR A 477 10.31 17.79 -1.22
C THR A 477 9.91 18.74 -0.10
N ALA A 478 10.84 19.09 0.78
CA ALA A 478 10.63 19.98 1.92
C ALA A 478 9.56 19.50 2.94
N VAL A 479 9.34 18.20 3.05
CA VAL A 479 8.55 17.61 4.13
C VAL A 479 9.47 17.30 5.31
N GLY A 480 9.28 17.97 6.43
CA GLY A 480 9.92 17.65 7.69
C GLY A 480 9.12 16.60 8.46
N VAL A 481 9.79 15.57 8.96
CA VAL A 481 9.19 14.45 9.69
C VAL A 481 9.82 14.33 11.06
N ARG A 482 9.00 14.34 12.11
CA ARG A 482 9.42 14.11 13.48
C ARG A 482 8.74 12.90 14.07
N THR A 483 9.47 11.81 14.25
CA THR A 483 8.95 10.58 14.86
C THR A 483 9.13 10.60 16.38
N LYS A 484 8.15 10.06 17.10
CA LYS A 484 8.27 9.80 18.54
C LYS A 484 8.98 8.47 18.79
N ALA A 485 9.55 8.31 19.98
CA ALA A 485 10.15 7.04 20.37
C ALA A 485 9.09 5.93 20.39
N ILE A 486 9.47 4.74 19.91
CA ILE A 486 8.66 3.53 19.99
C ILE A 486 9.16 2.74 21.22
N ASN A 487 8.27 2.53 22.18
CA ASN A 487 8.53 1.60 23.29
C ASN A 487 7.76 0.32 23.01
N SER A 488 8.45 -0.80 23.06
CA SER A 488 7.94 -2.14 22.76
C SER A 488 8.10 -3.04 23.96
N VAL A 489 7.04 -3.75 24.31
CA VAL A 489 7.06 -4.84 25.28
C VAL A 489 6.43 -6.05 24.61
N ILE A 490 7.22 -7.09 24.35
CA ILE A 490 6.77 -8.32 23.73
C ILE A 490 6.85 -9.44 24.77
N GLY A 491 5.75 -10.14 25.00
CA GLY A 491 5.70 -11.38 25.73
C GLY A 491 5.60 -12.57 24.77
N ARG A 492 6.26 -13.67 25.10
CA ARG A 492 6.20 -14.93 24.36
C ARG A 492 6.00 -16.10 25.31
N VAL A 493 5.10 -16.99 24.93
CA VAL A 493 4.97 -18.33 25.50
C VAL A 493 5.21 -19.32 24.38
N GLY A 494 6.16 -20.22 24.56
CA GLY A 494 6.60 -21.17 23.55
C GLY A 494 6.61 -22.60 24.04
N LEU A 495 6.44 -23.51 23.12
CA LEU A 495 6.65 -24.93 23.32
C LEU A 495 7.50 -25.47 22.15
N SER A 496 8.63 -26.10 22.49
CA SER A 496 9.47 -26.82 21.55
C SER A 496 9.40 -28.30 21.88
N GLY A 497 9.37 -29.15 20.88
CA GLY A 497 9.44 -30.60 21.05
C GLY A 497 10.30 -31.22 19.97
N GLY A 498 11.13 -32.19 20.33
CA GLY A 498 12.07 -32.75 19.41
C GLY A 498 12.73 -34.03 19.85
N TYR A 499 13.73 -34.42 19.04
CA TYR A 499 14.56 -35.60 19.25
C TYR A 499 16.04 -35.19 19.26
N LYS A 500 16.80 -35.68 20.24
CA LYS A 500 18.25 -35.51 20.34
C LYS A 500 18.91 -36.88 20.27
N GLY A 501 19.80 -37.05 19.31
CA GLY A 501 20.60 -38.27 19.10
C GLY A 501 22.11 -37.94 19.03
N SER A 502 22.90 -38.96 18.78
CA SER A 502 24.37 -38.82 18.69
C SER A 502 24.87 -37.91 17.57
N LEU A 503 24.07 -37.73 16.50
CA LEU A 503 24.43 -36.90 15.34
C LEU A 503 23.95 -35.45 15.49
N GLY A 504 23.10 -35.16 16.48
CA GLY A 504 22.50 -33.82 16.68
C GLY A 504 21.05 -33.88 17.14
N SER A 505 20.32 -32.79 16.95
CA SER A 505 18.93 -32.66 17.36
C SER A 505 18.03 -32.15 16.20
N ALA A 506 16.75 -32.49 16.26
CA ALA A 506 15.72 -31.93 15.39
C ALA A 506 14.50 -31.57 16.24
N PHE A 507 13.87 -30.41 15.97
CA PHE A 507 12.74 -29.93 16.75
C PHE A 507 11.68 -29.21 15.90
N VAL A 508 10.48 -29.18 16.42
CA VAL A 508 9.38 -28.30 16.02
C VAL A 508 9.09 -27.35 17.16
N LYS A 509 8.85 -26.09 16.85
CA LYS A 509 8.58 -25.03 17.84
C LYS A 509 7.30 -24.30 17.48
N VAL A 510 6.49 -24.00 18.47
CA VAL A 510 5.28 -23.18 18.37
C VAL A 510 5.32 -22.12 19.45
N ASP A 511 5.26 -20.86 19.05
CA ASP A 511 5.31 -19.71 19.95
C ASP A 511 4.05 -18.85 19.78
N GLY A 512 3.39 -18.52 20.88
CA GLY A 512 2.38 -17.46 20.95
C GLY A 512 3.02 -16.17 21.44
N LEU A 513 2.88 -15.08 20.68
CA LEU A 513 3.53 -13.81 20.98
C LEU A 513 2.51 -12.68 21.05
N ARG A 514 2.79 -11.69 21.91
CA ARG A 514 2.00 -10.46 22.02
C ARG A 514 2.88 -9.24 22.22
N GLU A 515 2.65 -8.22 21.39
CA GLU A 515 3.15 -6.85 21.54
C GLU A 515 2.13 -6.02 22.32
N PHE A 516 2.52 -5.50 23.48
CA PHE A 516 1.61 -4.83 24.41
C PHE A 516 1.58 -3.31 24.25
N THR A 517 2.66 -2.68 23.81
CA THR A 517 2.86 -1.22 23.97
C THR A 517 3.18 -0.48 22.70
N ALA A 518 3.77 -1.13 21.70
CA ALA A 518 4.33 -0.46 20.53
C ALA A 518 3.30 0.38 19.78
N ARG A 519 3.73 1.60 19.46
CA ARG A 519 2.97 2.56 18.67
C ARG A 519 3.94 3.46 17.91
N TYR A 520 3.77 3.53 16.61
CA TYR A 520 4.46 4.49 15.76
C TYR A 520 3.67 5.81 15.71
N ARG A 521 4.36 6.94 15.86
CA ARG A 521 3.78 8.28 15.73
C ARG A 521 4.76 9.18 14.99
N ALA A 522 4.25 9.91 14.00
CA ALA A 522 5.01 10.89 13.24
C ALA A 522 4.22 12.19 13.10
N ASP A 523 4.88 13.31 13.36
CA ASP A 523 4.41 14.65 13.07
C ASP A 523 5.06 15.09 11.77
N TYR A 524 4.26 15.52 10.80
CA TYR A 524 4.67 15.99 9.48
C TYR A 524 4.44 17.49 9.37
N HIS A 525 5.35 18.22 8.75
CA HIS A 525 5.21 19.64 8.50
C HIS A 525 5.92 20.04 7.21
N MET A 526 5.41 21.08 6.54
CA MET A 526 6.09 21.67 5.38
C MET A 526 7.16 22.65 5.85
N ILE A 527 8.39 22.46 5.41
CA ILE A 527 9.50 23.38 5.69
C ILE A 527 9.27 24.67 4.92
N GLY A 528 9.21 25.79 5.66
CA GLY A 528 8.90 27.10 5.06
C GLY A 528 7.41 27.33 4.78
N GLY A 529 6.52 26.39 5.16
CA GLY A 529 5.07 26.49 5.05
C GLY A 529 4.35 26.38 6.39
N THR A 530 3.01 26.42 6.37
CA THR A 530 2.15 26.31 7.54
C THR A 530 1.45 24.95 7.65
N ALA A 531 1.51 24.14 6.60
CA ALA A 531 0.85 22.84 6.56
C ALA A 531 1.50 21.87 7.54
N ASN A 532 0.68 21.18 8.32
CA ASN A 532 1.09 20.13 9.23
C ASN A 532 0.03 19.04 9.30
N ASN A 533 0.48 17.82 9.63
CA ASN A 533 -0.40 16.69 9.84
C ASN A 533 0.27 15.67 10.78
N ARG A 534 -0.49 14.72 11.27
CA ARG A 534 0.00 13.69 12.19
C ARG A 534 -0.43 12.30 11.75
N SER A 535 0.48 11.36 11.92
CA SER A 535 0.21 9.95 11.74
C SER A 535 0.37 9.17 13.04
N THR A 536 -0.48 8.19 13.24
CA THR A 536 -0.37 7.22 14.32
C THR A 536 -0.72 5.83 13.79
N VAL A 537 0.18 4.87 14.02
CA VAL A 537 -0.05 3.45 13.71
C VAL A 537 0.08 2.64 14.99
N ASN A 538 -0.97 1.91 15.32
CA ASN A 538 -0.99 1.02 16.47
C ASN A 538 -0.34 -0.32 16.10
N LEU A 539 0.82 -0.61 16.69
CA LEU A 539 1.61 -1.82 16.45
C LEU A 539 1.33 -2.93 17.46
N LYS A 540 0.45 -2.69 18.45
CA LYS A 540 -0.03 -3.77 19.36
C LYS A 540 -0.64 -4.88 18.52
N ASP A 541 -0.21 -6.12 18.82
CA ASP A 541 -0.53 -7.27 17.98
C ASP A 541 -0.40 -8.57 18.77
N SER A 542 -1.00 -9.63 18.24
CA SER A 542 -0.80 -10.99 18.69
C SER A 542 -0.63 -11.90 17.49
N TRP A 543 0.32 -12.81 17.54
CA TRP A 543 0.61 -13.73 16.42
C TRP A 543 1.15 -15.06 16.94
N LEU A 544 1.15 -16.04 16.06
CA LEU A 544 1.71 -17.35 16.26
C LEU A 544 2.91 -17.55 15.35
N ASP A 545 4.05 -18.00 15.90
CA ASP A 545 5.20 -18.44 15.12
C ASP A 545 5.28 -19.96 15.14
N VAL A 546 5.50 -20.56 13.97
CA VAL A 546 5.75 -22.00 13.84
C VAL A 546 7.09 -22.16 13.12
N GLY A 547 7.95 -22.98 13.69
CA GLY A 547 9.28 -23.24 13.15
C GLY A 547 9.69 -24.70 13.29
N ILE A 548 10.59 -25.08 12.40
CA ILE A 548 11.32 -26.35 12.45
C ILE A 548 12.81 -26.06 12.39
N GLY A 549 13.61 -26.83 13.08
CA GLY A 549 15.05 -26.64 13.10
C GLY A 549 15.78 -27.84 13.66
N GLY A 550 17.09 -27.71 13.71
CA GLY A 550 17.95 -28.74 14.27
C GLY A 550 19.40 -28.34 14.33
N THR A 551 20.17 -29.10 15.07
CA THR A 551 21.62 -29.03 15.16
C THR A 551 22.23 -30.32 14.63
N MET A 552 23.44 -30.25 14.09
CA MET A 552 24.18 -31.42 13.62
C MET A 552 25.67 -31.27 14.00
N HIS A 553 26.22 -32.30 14.63
CA HIS A 553 27.67 -32.39 14.89
C HIS A 553 28.39 -32.75 13.60
N LEU A 554 29.14 -31.82 13.03
CA LEU A 554 29.91 -31.97 11.78
C LEU A 554 31.29 -32.60 12.05
N SER A 555 31.86 -32.30 13.20
CA SER A 555 33.11 -32.89 13.70
C SER A 555 33.09 -32.84 15.23
N LYS A 556 34.19 -33.30 15.87
CA LYS A 556 34.34 -33.26 17.33
C LYS A 556 34.23 -31.85 17.91
N ASN A 557 34.61 -30.83 17.13
CA ASN A 557 34.71 -29.44 17.57
C ASN A 557 33.84 -28.51 16.72
N THR A 558 32.98 -29.01 15.85
CA THR A 558 32.18 -28.16 14.95
C THR A 558 30.76 -28.65 14.88
N SER A 559 29.85 -27.77 15.20
CA SER A 559 28.40 -28.00 15.08
C SER A 559 27.78 -27.03 14.06
N GLY A 560 26.85 -27.55 13.26
CA GLY A 560 26.00 -26.75 12.38
C GLY A 560 24.58 -26.70 12.91
N PHE A 561 23.88 -25.61 12.62
CA PHE A 561 22.45 -25.52 12.91
C PHE A 561 21.69 -24.83 11.77
N ALA A 562 20.42 -25.19 11.64
CA ALA A 562 19.51 -24.58 10.69
C ALA A 562 18.11 -24.51 11.28
N GLN A 563 17.39 -23.45 10.94
CA GLN A 563 15.98 -23.27 11.30
C GLN A 563 15.25 -22.53 10.20
N ILE A 564 13.98 -22.88 9.98
CA ILE A 564 13.04 -22.10 9.20
C ILE A 564 11.77 -21.87 10.02
N LYS A 565 11.19 -20.66 9.92
CA LYS A 565 9.95 -20.32 10.60
C LYS A 565 9.04 -19.42 9.77
N ARG A 566 7.76 -19.41 10.14
CA ARG A 566 6.71 -18.56 9.58
C ARG A 566 5.80 -18.04 10.68
N SER A 567 5.28 -16.80 10.51
CA SER A 567 4.30 -16.19 11.42
C SER A 567 2.88 -16.26 10.85
N PHE A 568 1.88 -16.36 11.73
CA PHE A 568 0.46 -16.43 11.39
C PHE A 568 -0.36 -15.51 12.29
N GLY A 569 -1.44 -14.93 11.76
CA GLY A 569 -2.47 -14.20 12.52
C GLY A 569 -2.11 -12.77 12.93
N GLY A 570 -0.89 -12.30 12.65
CA GLY A 570 -0.44 -10.96 13.00
C GLY A 570 -0.74 -9.91 11.92
N LYS A 571 -0.57 -8.63 12.30
CA LYS A 571 -0.57 -7.51 11.36
C LYS A 571 0.64 -7.55 10.43
N LEU A 572 1.79 -7.96 10.96
CA LEU A 572 2.98 -8.29 10.18
C LEU A 572 2.93 -9.77 9.79
N ASN A 573 2.95 -10.03 8.50
CA ASN A 573 3.11 -11.38 7.98
C ASN A 573 4.58 -11.65 7.69
N GLN A 574 5.25 -12.45 8.54
CA GLN A 574 6.55 -13.01 8.23
C GLN A 574 6.33 -14.25 7.37
N GLU A 575 6.48 -14.07 6.04
CA GLU A 575 6.23 -15.13 5.08
C GLU A 575 7.17 -16.31 5.29
N PHE A 576 8.43 -16.01 5.56
CA PHE A 576 9.43 -16.98 6.01
C PHE A 576 10.61 -16.27 6.66
N ARG A 577 11.33 -17.00 7.49
CA ARG A 577 12.66 -16.68 7.97
C ARG A 577 13.48 -17.96 8.04
N ALA A 578 14.72 -17.90 7.58
CA ALA A 578 15.69 -18.97 7.64
C ALA A 578 16.96 -18.48 8.33
N ASP A 579 17.50 -19.31 9.20
CA ASP A 579 18.74 -19.11 9.92
C ASP A 579 19.62 -20.35 9.73
N ILE A 580 20.88 -20.14 9.34
CA ILE A 580 21.87 -21.22 9.18
C ILE A 580 23.16 -20.75 9.83
N GLY A 581 23.81 -21.58 10.60
CA GLY A 581 25.04 -21.20 11.28
C GLY A 581 25.96 -22.36 11.60
N LEU A 582 27.15 -21.96 12.01
CA LEU A 582 28.22 -22.86 12.44
C LEU A 582 28.78 -22.37 13.79
N ARG A 583 29.20 -23.30 14.58
CA ARG A 583 29.90 -23.10 15.84
C ARG A 583 31.17 -23.91 15.85
N TYR A 584 32.23 -23.35 16.39
CA TYR A 584 33.47 -24.03 16.65
C TYR A 584 33.71 -24.05 18.17
N GLU A 585 33.93 -25.21 18.72
CA GLU A 585 34.23 -25.41 20.15
C GLU A 585 35.74 -25.45 20.37
N VAL A 586 36.19 -24.69 21.37
CA VAL A 586 37.61 -24.53 21.70
C VAL A 586 38.00 -25.46 22.84
#